data_a7886d2fd7b650724937b4bfdbdade73
#
_entry.id   a7886d2fd7b650724937b4bfdbdade73
#
_cell.length_a   1.000
_cell.length_b   1.000
_cell.length_c   1.000
_cell.angle_alpha   90.00
_cell.angle_beta   90.00
_cell.angle_gamma   90.00
#
_symmetry.space_group_name_H-M   'P 1'
#
loop_
_entity.id
_entity.type
_entity.pdbx_description
1 polymer ?
#
loop_
_entity_poly.entity_id
_entity_poly.type
_entity_poly.pdbx_seq_one_letter_code
_entity_poly.pdbx_strand_id
1 'polypeptide(L)'
;MVIDSEQQLLELQDKVLFIVPIPEDDRVHSTQNKIIALAIKEGHLGPSYIVGVDHPEAIYNMSLDMLGEFTNFLFCTDIHLIRNHKFELGSEPRFMDLDMVHYLRTRQKLEKESSRMVTRYNQNIPGCKKTNSLISLLKLQERVDNICNQFTDINVPSGYDFYANKLRGVFNWIESSGLHVNKEKYKDRFGKTFSRAGNKCYTQYNYYTTTGRPSNRFGGVNYAALPKDETRECFVSRYGDDGCLIELDFNSYHPRIIATLIGYDFGKDNVYEHLAKHYHNT
;
A
#
# COMPACT_ATOMS: atom_id res chain seq x y z
N MET A 1 -24.50 0.50 9.95
CA MET A 1 -25.04 -0.63 10.76
C MET A 1 -23.89 -1.56 11.09
N VAL A 2 -23.95 -2.31 12.22
CA VAL A 2 -22.98 -3.35 12.54
C VAL A 2 -23.53 -4.68 12.04
N ILE A 3 -22.69 -5.48 11.39
CA ILE A 3 -23.02 -6.86 11.01
C ILE A 3 -22.67 -7.76 12.19
N ASP A 4 -23.68 -8.42 12.74
CA ASP A 4 -23.60 -9.21 13.97
C ASP A 4 -23.72 -10.72 13.73
N SER A 5 -23.90 -11.15 12.47
CA SER A 5 -24.03 -12.55 12.09
C SER A 5 -23.54 -12.80 10.67
N GLU A 6 -23.16 -14.05 10.42
CA GLU A 6 -22.79 -14.53 9.09
C GLU A 6 -23.94 -14.38 8.08
N GLN A 7 -25.16 -14.63 8.50
CA GLN A 7 -26.34 -14.52 7.64
C GLN A 7 -26.51 -13.11 7.09
N GLN A 8 -26.32 -12.06 7.92
CA GLN A 8 -26.37 -10.67 7.46
C GLN A 8 -25.28 -10.35 6.45
N LEU A 9 -24.09 -10.95 6.60
CA LEU A 9 -23.01 -10.79 5.65
C LEU A 9 -23.32 -11.47 4.31
N LEU A 10 -23.88 -12.68 4.34
CA LEU A 10 -24.26 -13.43 3.13
C LEU A 10 -25.38 -12.76 2.34
N GLU A 11 -26.24 -11.96 2.98
CA GLU A 11 -27.25 -11.13 2.27
C GLU A 11 -26.62 -10.08 1.34
N LEU A 12 -25.34 -9.79 1.51
CA LEU A 12 -24.59 -8.87 0.66
C LEU A 12 -23.87 -9.57 -0.51
N GLN A 13 -23.91 -10.91 -0.59
CA GLN A 13 -23.07 -11.71 -1.49
C GLN A 13 -23.22 -11.34 -2.98
N ASP A 14 -24.43 -11.00 -3.42
CA ASP A 14 -24.74 -10.65 -4.82
C ASP A 14 -24.78 -9.13 -5.07
N LYS A 15 -24.34 -8.33 -4.08
CA LYS A 15 -24.37 -6.88 -4.16
C LYS A 15 -23.06 -6.31 -4.70
N VAL A 16 -23.14 -5.10 -5.23
CA VAL A 16 -21.96 -4.30 -5.57
C VAL A 16 -21.46 -3.64 -4.28
N LEU A 17 -20.26 -4.00 -3.85
CA LEU A 17 -19.72 -3.57 -2.58
C LEU A 17 -18.45 -2.74 -2.72
N PHE A 18 -18.41 -1.64 -1.96
CA PHE A 18 -17.21 -0.87 -1.69
C PHE A 18 -16.66 -1.26 -0.33
N ILE A 19 -15.37 -1.58 -0.26
CA ILE A 19 -14.73 -2.11 0.94
C ILE A 19 -13.55 -1.24 1.32
N VAL A 20 -13.48 -0.87 2.59
CA VAL A 20 -12.35 -0.18 3.21
C VAL A 20 -11.83 -1.03 4.35
N PRO A 21 -10.68 -1.67 4.23
CA PRO A 21 -10.07 -2.43 5.31
C PRO A 21 -9.54 -1.48 6.39
N ILE A 22 -9.75 -1.87 7.64
CA ILE A 22 -9.34 -1.10 8.82
C ILE A 22 -8.23 -1.87 9.53
N PRO A 23 -6.98 -1.37 9.51
CA PRO A 23 -5.87 -2.02 10.18
C PRO A 23 -5.89 -1.77 11.70
N GLU A 24 -5.28 -2.66 12.47
CA GLU A 24 -5.07 -2.51 13.90
C GLU A 24 -4.20 -1.27 14.22
N ASP A 25 -3.15 -1.06 13.45
CA ASP A 25 -2.24 0.09 13.59
C ASP A 25 -1.68 0.49 12.22
N ASP A 26 -2.05 1.67 11.73
CA ASP A 26 -1.60 2.22 10.44
C ASP A 26 -0.10 2.50 10.37
N ARG A 27 0.61 2.46 11.51
CA ARG A 27 2.06 2.61 11.61
C ARG A 27 2.82 1.30 11.48
N VAL A 28 2.11 0.16 11.51
CA VAL A 28 2.70 -1.16 11.34
C VAL A 28 2.66 -1.55 9.87
N HIS A 29 3.77 -2.09 9.38
CA HIS A 29 3.86 -2.54 7.98
C HIS A 29 2.76 -3.56 7.67
N SER A 30 2.17 -3.48 6.48
CA SER A 30 1.01 -4.29 6.08
C SER A 30 1.24 -5.81 6.23
N THR A 31 2.48 -6.29 6.04
CA THR A 31 2.84 -7.72 6.22
C THR A 31 2.80 -8.20 7.68
N GLN A 32 2.75 -7.26 8.62
CA GLN A 32 2.76 -7.53 10.07
C GLN A 32 1.52 -6.96 10.76
N ASN A 33 0.68 -6.29 10.00
CA ASN A 33 -0.54 -5.68 10.48
C ASN A 33 -1.71 -6.66 10.36
N LYS A 34 -2.67 -6.49 11.24
CA LYS A 34 -3.93 -7.21 11.18
C LYS A 34 -5.03 -6.28 10.69
N ILE A 35 -5.97 -6.82 9.96
CA ILE A 35 -7.24 -6.15 9.69
C ILE A 35 -8.15 -6.46 10.87
N ILE A 36 -8.67 -5.44 11.54
CA ILE A 36 -9.56 -5.61 12.69
C ILE A 36 -11.03 -5.50 12.31
N ALA A 37 -11.35 -4.81 11.22
CA ALA A 37 -12.70 -4.66 10.71
C ALA A 37 -12.69 -4.30 9.23
N LEU A 38 -13.85 -4.45 8.57
CA LEU A 38 -14.12 -3.93 7.24
C LEU A 38 -15.28 -2.94 7.32
N ALA A 39 -15.11 -1.75 6.72
CA ALA A 39 -16.22 -0.87 6.42
C ALA A 39 -16.73 -1.20 5.01
N ILE A 40 -18.02 -1.46 4.87
CA ILE A 40 -18.65 -1.93 3.63
C ILE A 40 -19.78 -0.98 3.28
N LYS A 41 -19.92 -0.63 1.99
CA LYS A 41 -21.08 0.10 1.47
C LYS A 41 -21.67 -0.64 0.29
N GLU A 42 -22.99 -0.78 0.29
CA GLU A 42 -23.76 -1.36 -0.81
C GLU A 42 -23.99 -0.30 -1.89
N GLY A 43 -23.28 -0.40 -3.02
CA GLY A 43 -23.39 0.55 -4.12
C GLY A 43 -23.18 2.00 -3.69
N HIS A 44 -23.65 2.95 -4.52
CA HIS A 44 -23.50 4.39 -4.22
C HIS A 44 -24.53 4.92 -3.24
N LEU A 45 -25.76 4.42 -3.31
CA LEU A 45 -26.91 4.93 -2.55
C LEU A 45 -27.37 4.00 -1.44
N GLY A 46 -26.80 2.80 -1.37
CA GLY A 46 -27.18 1.79 -0.37
C GLY A 46 -26.62 2.08 1.01
N PRO A 47 -26.99 1.24 1.95
CA PRO A 47 -26.56 1.36 3.33
C PRO A 47 -25.06 1.05 3.51
N SER A 48 -24.51 1.55 4.61
CA SER A 48 -23.14 1.28 5.03
C SER A 48 -23.12 0.41 6.27
N TYR A 49 -22.15 -0.49 6.31
CA TYR A 49 -21.98 -1.49 7.35
C TYR A 49 -20.56 -1.48 7.91
N ILE A 50 -20.41 -1.99 9.13
CA ILE A 50 -19.12 -2.37 9.71
C ILE A 50 -19.22 -3.83 10.14
N VAL A 51 -18.23 -4.62 9.81
CA VAL A 51 -18.06 -6.00 10.29
C VAL A 51 -16.70 -6.18 10.94
N GLY A 52 -16.67 -6.86 12.09
CA GLY A 52 -15.41 -7.28 12.74
C GLY A 52 -14.69 -8.35 11.92
N VAL A 53 -13.35 -8.35 11.98
CA VAL A 53 -12.50 -9.42 11.43
C VAL A 53 -11.67 -10.05 12.57
N ASP A 54 -11.04 -9.23 13.40
CA ASP A 54 -10.34 -9.63 14.63
C ASP A 54 -10.59 -8.54 15.69
N HIS A 55 -11.86 -8.14 15.84
CA HIS A 55 -12.23 -7.04 16.71
C HIS A 55 -12.79 -7.57 18.05
N PRO A 56 -12.23 -7.15 19.20
CA PRO A 56 -12.58 -7.72 20.50
C PRO A 56 -14.01 -7.41 20.97
N GLU A 57 -14.63 -6.35 20.43
CA GLU A 57 -16.00 -5.96 20.78
C GLU A 57 -17.04 -6.46 19.76
N ALA A 58 -16.61 -7.14 18.68
CA ALA A 58 -17.56 -7.66 17.71
C ALA A 58 -18.26 -8.91 18.24
N ILE A 59 -19.58 -8.95 18.11
CA ILE A 59 -20.39 -10.15 18.40
C ILE A 59 -20.05 -11.23 17.38
N TYR A 60 -19.84 -10.81 16.12
CA TYR A 60 -19.44 -11.66 15.02
C TYR A 60 -18.17 -11.10 14.37
N ASN A 61 -17.16 -11.96 14.19
CA ASN A 61 -15.98 -11.67 13.42
C ASN A 61 -15.97 -12.55 12.17
N MET A 62 -15.97 -11.94 10.99
CA MET A 62 -15.90 -12.65 9.72
C MET A 62 -14.48 -13.17 9.44
N SER A 63 -14.37 -14.33 8.79
CA SER A 63 -13.14 -14.71 8.11
C SER A 63 -12.98 -13.89 6.82
N LEU A 64 -11.76 -13.43 6.51
CA LEU A 64 -11.49 -12.76 5.24
C LEU A 64 -11.70 -13.71 4.04
N ASP A 65 -11.61 -15.03 4.23
CA ASP A 65 -11.86 -16.02 3.18
C ASP A 65 -13.31 -15.96 2.66
N MET A 66 -14.25 -15.52 3.49
CA MET A 66 -15.64 -15.31 3.06
C MET A 66 -15.78 -14.26 1.95
N LEU A 67 -14.80 -13.36 1.79
CA LEU A 67 -14.80 -12.44 0.65
C LEU A 67 -14.72 -13.18 -0.70
N GLY A 68 -14.17 -14.38 -0.73
CA GLY A 68 -14.11 -15.24 -1.90
C GLY A 68 -15.47 -15.79 -2.36
N GLU A 69 -16.45 -15.80 -1.47
CA GLU A 69 -17.82 -16.25 -1.75
C GLU A 69 -18.65 -15.18 -2.50
N PHE A 70 -18.16 -13.93 -2.54
CA PHE A 70 -18.87 -12.85 -3.23
C PHE A 70 -18.74 -12.99 -4.74
N THR A 71 -19.86 -12.95 -5.43
CA THR A 71 -19.95 -13.22 -6.89
C THR A 71 -19.50 -12.03 -7.73
N ASN A 72 -19.67 -10.80 -7.21
CA ASN A 72 -19.34 -9.56 -7.89
C ASN A 72 -17.92 -9.08 -7.58
N PHE A 73 -17.42 -8.14 -8.38
CA PHE A 73 -16.21 -7.41 -8.05
C PHE A 73 -16.37 -6.62 -6.75
N LEU A 74 -15.40 -6.75 -5.86
CA LEU A 74 -15.29 -5.98 -4.65
C LEU A 74 -14.42 -4.74 -4.91
N PHE A 75 -15.02 -3.56 -4.82
CA PHE A 75 -14.32 -2.29 -5.01
C PHE A 75 -13.59 -1.90 -3.72
N CYS A 76 -12.27 -2.00 -3.72
CA CYS A 76 -11.49 -1.91 -2.51
C CYS A 76 -10.48 -0.77 -2.56
N THR A 77 -10.35 -0.01 -1.46
CA THR A 77 -9.20 0.86 -1.21
C THR A 77 -8.20 0.16 -0.30
N ASP A 78 -6.94 0.63 -0.27
CA ASP A 78 -5.89 0.05 0.58
C ASP A 78 -5.76 -1.48 0.43
N ILE A 79 -5.96 -1.95 -0.80
CA ILE A 79 -6.01 -3.38 -1.13
C ILE A 79 -4.75 -4.14 -0.68
N HIS A 80 -3.62 -3.46 -0.48
CA HIS A 80 -2.38 -4.05 0.03
C HIS A 80 -2.55 -4.66 1.44
N LEU A 81 -3.49 -4.18 2.24
CA LEU A 81 -3.80 -4.76 3.55
C LEU A 81 -4.45 -6.14 3.41
N ILE A 82 -5.39 -6.26 2.47
CA ILE A 82 -6.12 -7.53 2.25
C ILE A 82 -5.23 -8.54 1.50
N ARG A 83 -4.43 -8.10 0.53
CA ARG A 83 -3.56 -8.99 -0.26
C ARG A 83 -2.47 -9.72 0.53
N ASN A 84 -2.18 -9.27 1.74
CA ASN A 84 -1.28 -10.00 2.63
C ASN A 84 -1.97 -11.20 3.32
N HIS A 85 -3.30 -11.26 3.28
CA HIS A 85 -4.04 -12.44 3.69
C HIS A 85 -3.84 -13.55 2.66
N LYS A 86 -3.57 -14.75 3.12
CA LYS A 86 -3.46 -15.94 2.27
C LYS A 86 -4.83 -16.57 2.16
N PHE A 87 -5.52 -16.26 1.08
CA PHE A 87 -6.78 -16.93 0.77
C PHE A 87 -6.58 -18.42 0.48
N GLU A 88 -7.56 -19.21 0.76
CA GLU A 88 -7.58 -20.62 0.33
C GLU A 88 -7.54 -20.69 -1.20
N LEU A 89 -6.89 -21.72 -1.72
CA LEU A 89 -6.72 -21.90 -3.17
C LEU A 89 -8.10 -22.00 -3.86
N GLY A 90 -8.36 -21.06 -4.76
CA GLY A 90 -9.63 -20.98 -5.49
C GLY A 90 -10.71 -20.12 -4.84
N SER A 91 -10.46 -19.59 -3.62
CA SER A 91 -11.36 -18.67 -2.92
C SER A 91 -10.90 -17.20 -3.00
N GLU A 92 -10.06 -16.86 -3.98
CA GLU A 92 -9.53 -15.52 -4.13
C GLU A 92 -10.62 -14.56 -4.62
N PRO A 93 -10.97 -13.51 -3.83
CA PRO A 93 -11.99 -12.55 -4.24
C PRO A 93 -11.54 -11.70 -5.43
N ARG A 94 -12.51 -11.26 -6.23
CA ARG A 94 -12.26 -10.38 -7.38
C ARG A 94 -12.24 -8.94 -6.93
N PHE A 95 -11.06 -8.40 -6.68
CA PHE A 95 -10.92 -7.00 -6.28
C PHE A 95 -10.70 -6.06 -7.44
N MET A 96 -11.36 -4.90 -7.37
CA MET A 96 -11.00 -3.71 -8.13
C MET A 96 -10.39 -2.67 -7.20
N ASP A 97 -9.17 -2.28 -7.50
CA ASP A 97 -8.40 -1.31 -6.72
C ASP A 97 -8.79 0.12 -7.05
N LEU A 98 -9.59 0.73 -6.18
CA LEU A 98 -10.06 2.10 -6.37
C LEU A 98 -8.95 3.14 -6.32
N ASP A 99 -7.91 2.92 -5.53
CA ASP A 99 -6.75 3.82 -5.50
C ASP A 99 -6.08 3.88 -6.88
N MET A 100 -5.96 2.73 -7.54
CA MET A 100 -5.38 2.64 -8.87
C MET A 100 -6.29 3.22 -9.95
N VAL A 101 -7.59 2.95 -9.89
CA VAL A 101 -8.58 3.54 -10.82
C VAL A 101 -8.52 5.06 -10.75
N HIS A 102 -8.55 5.62 -9.55
CA HIS A 102 -8.47 7.08 -9.36
C HIS A 102 -7.17 7.65 -9.90
N TYR A 103 -6.03 7.03 -9.56
CA TYR A 103 -4.72 7.49 -10.01
C TYR A 103 -4.58 7.46 -11.55
N LEU A 104 -5.04 6.40 -12.20
CA LEU A 104 -4.95 6.31 -13.65
C LEU A 104 -5.81 7.35 -14.38
N ARG A 105 -6.92 7.77 -13.76
CA ARG A 105 -7.80 8.81 -14.30
C ARG A 105 -7.27 10.22 -14.07
N THR A 106 -6.79 10.50 -12.87
CA THR A 106 -6.52 11.86 -12.41
C THR A 106 -5.03 12.20 -12.30
N ARG A 107 -4.16 11.17 -12.27
CA ARG A 107 -2.74 11.26 -11.91
C ARG A 107 -2.52 11.81 -10.49
N GLN A 108 -3.53 11.72 -9.66
CA GLN A 108 -3.49 12.13 -8.26
C GLN A 108 -3.79 10.96 -7.34
N LYS A 109 -3.28 11.04 -6.13
CA LYS A 109 -3.61 10.07 -5.09
C LYS A 109 -5.06 10.29 -4.66
N LEU A 110 -5.80 9.19 -4.45
CA LEU A 110 -7.14 9.26 -3.87
C LEU A 110 -7.07 9.90 -2.48
N GLU A 111 -7.78 11.00 -2.29
CA GLU A 111 -7.90 11.64 -0.99
C GLU A 111 -8.84 10.80 -0.12
N LYS A 112 -8.23 10.20 0.87
CA LYS A 112 -8.95 9.51 1.94
C LYS A 112 -8.89 10.44 3.13
N GLU A 113 -10.02 10.90 3.63
CA GLU A 113 -10.04 11.61 4.90
C GLU A 113 -9.36 10.73 5.94
N SER A 114 -8.23 11.15 6.17
CA SER A 114 -7.08 10.71 6.92
C SER A 114 -7.22 9.48 7.81
N SER A 115 -6.36 8.49 7.54
CA SER A 115 -5.74 7.62 8.54
C SER A 115 -5.34 8.36 9.84
N ARG A 116 -5.10 9.67 9.79
CA ARG A 116 -4.93 10.54 10.97
C ARG A 116 -6.13 10.58 11.91
N MET A 117 -7.35 10.30 11.45
CA MET A 117 -8.50 10.19 12.36
C MET A 117 -8.44 8.93 13.22
N VAL A 118 -8.09 7.79 12.62
CA VAL A 118 -7.90 6.54 13.37
C VAL A 118 -6.75 6.71 14.37
N THR A 119 -5.65 7.32 13.97
CA THR A 119 -4.50 7.58 14.85
C THR A 119 -4.82 8.57 15.97
N ARG A 120 -5.63 9.60 15.73
CA ARG A 120 -6.06 10.54 16.78
C ARG A 120 -7.00 9.90 17.80
N TYR A 121 -7.88 9.01 17.38
CA TYR A 121 -8.75 8.28 18.30
C TYR A 121 -7.96 7.31 19.19
N ASN A 122 -6.96 6.63 18.65
CA ASN A 122 -6.08 5.73 19.40
C ASN A 122 -5.21 6.44 20.44
N GLN A 123 -4.92 7.74 20.28
CA GLN A 123 -4.09 8.51 21.21
C GLN A 123 -4.86 9.06 22.42
N ASN A 124 -6.19 9.14 22.36
CA ASN A 124 -6.98 9.88 23.31
C ASN A 124 -7.80 9.04 24.28
N ILE A 125 -7.68 7.71 24.26
CA ILE A 125 -8.40 6.83 25.21
C ILE A 125 -7.38 6.22 26.19
N PRO A 126 -7.27 6.75 27.43
CA PRO A 126 -6.38 6.19 28.44
C PRO A 126 -6.78 4.75 28.77
N GLY A 127 -5.87 3.81 28.65
CA GLY A 127 -6.08 2.41 29.04
C GLY A 127 -6.65 1.49 27.97
N CYS A 128 -7.04 2.00 26.80
CA CYS A 128 -7.47 1.16 25.71
C CYS A 128 -6.26 0.68 24.91
N LYS A 129 -6.03 -0.61 24.86
CA LYS A 129 -5.07 -1.22 23.94
C LYS A 129 -5.61 -0.98 22.53
N LYS A 130 -5.13 0.06 21.84
CA LYS A 130 -5.10 0.29 20.37
C LYS A 130 -6.33 -0.09 19.51
N THR A 131 -7.43 -0.55 20.06
CA THR A 131 -8.65 -0.91 19.33
C THR A 131 -9.69 0.17 19.51
N ASN A 132 -10.12 0.78 18.42
CA ASN A 132 -11.31 1.64 18.44
C ASN A 132 -12.53 0.77 18.69
N SER A 133 -13.49 1.25 19.49
CA SER A 133 -14.78 0.56 19.61
C SER A 133 -15.46 0.49 18.24
N LEU A 134 -16.24 -0.56 17.98
CA LEU A 134 -17.02 -0.69 16.73
C LEU A 134 -17.90 0.54 16.49
N ILE A 135 -18.44 1.15 17.54
CA ILE A 135 -19.22 2.40 17.46
C ILE A 135 -18.36 3.56 16.95
N SER A 136 -17.10 3.65 17.36
CA SER A 136 -16.18 4.65 16.83
C SER A 136 -15.88 4.41 15.35
N LEU A 137 -15.84 3.15 14.93
CA LEU A 137 -15.63 2.76 13.53
C LEU A 137 -16.84 3.10 12.64
N LEU A 138 -18.04 3.23 13.19
CA LEU A 138 -19.20 3.72 12.44
C LEU A 138 -18.98 5.13 11.87
N LYS A 139 -18.16 5.97 12.49
CA LYS A 139 -17.77 7.27 11.94
C LYS A 139 -16.92 7.17 10.68
N LEU A 140 -16.29 6.01 10.42
CA LEU A 140 -15.60 5.73 9.17
C LEU A 140 -16.57 5.51 7.99
N GLN A 141 -17.86 5.37 8.24
CA GLN A 141 -18.88 5.31 7.19
C GLN A 141 -18.87 6.56 6.33
N GLU A 142 -18.71 7.75 6.92
CA GLU A 142 -18.58 8.99 6.16
C GLU A 142 -17.40 8.92 5.18
N ARG A 143 -16.31 8.28 5.59
CA ARG A 143 -15.16 8.04 4.70
C ARG A 143 -15.49 7.12 3.54
N VAL A 144 -16.22 6.04 3.80
CA VAL A 144 -16.66 5.11 2.75
C VAL A 144 -17.60 5.84 1.79
N ASP A 145 -18.53 6.64 2.30
CA ASP A 145 -19.45 7.45 1.51
C ASP A 145 -18.72 8.44 0.62
N ASN A 146 -17.75 9.16 1.17
CA ASN A 146 -16.92 10.11 0.42
C ASN A 146 -16.10 9.43 -0.68
N ILE A 147 -15.57 8.24 -0.40
CA ILE A 147 -14.87 7.43 -1.40
C ILE A 147 -15.85 7.00 -2.50
N CYS A 148 -16.99 6.44 -2.14
CA CYS A 148 -18.00 5.97 -3.11
C CYS A 148 -18.49 7.08 -4.03
N ASN A 149 -18.73 8.27 -3.48
CA ASN A 149 -19.20 9.43 -4.24
C ASN A 149 -18.22 9.90 -5.33
N GLN A 150 -16.93 9.56 -5.21
CA GLN A 150 -15.92 9.85 -6.24
C GLN A 150 -15.94 8.84 -7.41
N PHE A 151 -16.69 7.73 -7.28
CA PHE A 151 -16.74 6.63 -8.25
C PHE A 151 -18.15 6.36 -8.77
N THR A 152 -18.92 7.40 -9.07
CA THR A 152 -20.28 7.27 -9.62
C THR A 152 -20.33 6.57 -10.98
N ASP A 153 -19.22 6.61 -11.72
CA ASP A 153 -19.03 5.87 -12.97
C ASP A 153 -17.68 5.13 -12.92
N ILE A 154 -17.76 3.79 -12.80
CA ILE A 154 -16.57 2.93 -12.71
C ILE A 154 -16.24 2.40 -14.09
N ASN A 155 -15.70 3.26 -14.95
CA ASN A 155 -15.03 2.83 -16.15
C ASN A 155 -13.58 2.45 -15.81
N VAL A 156 -13.18 1.24 -16.18
CA VAL A 156 -11.82 0.75 -15.95
C VAL A 156 -10.86 1.44 -16.92
N PRO A 157 -9.88 2.23 -16.43
CA PRO A 157 -8.96 2.94 -17.32
C PRO A 157 -8.07 1.98 -18.11
N SER A 158 -7.66 2.41 -19.30
CA SER A 158 -6.65 1.69 -20.08
C SER A 158 -5.36 1.49 -19.26
N GLY A 159 -4.80 0.30 -19.33
CA GLY A 159 -3.60 -0.07 -18.57
C GLY A 159 -3.84 -0.51 -17.11
N TYR A 160 -5.09 -0.46 -16.63
CA TYR A 160 -5.42 -0.87 -15.26
C TYR A 160 -4.87 -2.25 -14.90
N ASP A 161 -5.05 -3.25 -15.75
CA ASP A 161 -4.57 -4.62 -15.51
C ASP A 161 -3.05 -4.66 -15.29
N PHE A 162 -2.30 -3.94 -16.12
CA PHE A 162 -0.85 -3.85 -15.96
C PHE A 162 -0.46 -3.24 -14.60
N TYR A 163 -1.05 -2.11 -14.23
CA TYR A 163 -0.69 -1.39 -13.00
C TYR A 163 -1.21 -2.09 -11.74
N ALA A 164 -2.48 -2.53 -11.76
CA ALA A 164 -3.11 -3.09 -10.57
C ALA A 164 -2.67 -4.54 -10.29
N ASN A 165 -2.43 -5.33 -11.31
CA ASN A 165 -2.12 -6.74 -11.15
C ASN A 165 -0.62 -7.04 -11.32
N LYS A 166 0.01 -6.58 -12.41
CA LYS A 166 1.41 -6.91 -12.69
C LYS A 166 2.37 -6.05 -11.86
N LEU A 167 2.30 -4.72 -12.03
CA LEU A 167 3.23 -3.81 -11.37
C LEU A 167 3.10 -3.86 -9.85
N ARG A 168 1.88 -3.82 -9.34
CA ARG A 168 1.62 -3.93 -7.91
C ARG A 168 2.09 -5.27 -7.34
N GLY A 169 1.94 -6.37 -8.08
CA GLY A 169 2.45 -7.68 -7.67
C GLY A 169 3.96 -7.65 -7.40
N VAL A 170 4.74 -6.98 -8.27
CA VAL A 170 6.18 -6.80 -8.08
C VAL A 170 6.46 -6.00 -6.80
N PHE A 171 5.78 -4.88 -6.59
CA PHE A 171 5.98 -4.08 -5.38
C PHE A 171 5.57 -4.82 -4.10
N ASN A 172 4.46 -5.53 -4.11
CA ASN A 172 4.06 -6.36 -2.96
C ASN A 172 5.13 -7.41 -2.63
N TRP A 173 5.73 -8.02 -3.65
CA TRP A 173 6.81 -8.98 -3.44
C TRP A 173 8.04 -8.29 -2.83
N ILE A 174 8.45 -7.12 -3.32
CA ILE A 174 9.58 -6.37 -2.75
C ILE A 174 9.28 -5.95 -1.31
N GLU A 175 8.09 -5.40 -1.06
CA GLU A 175 7.66 -4.96 0.28
C GLU A 175 7.62 -6.11 1.28
N SER A 176 7.14 -7.28 0.88
CA SER A 176 7.05 -8.46 1.76
C SER A 176 8.40 -9.15 1.98
N SER A 177 9.34 -9.01 1.04
CA SER A 177 10.66 -9.63 1.15
C SER A 177 11.53 -8.99 2.23
N GLY A 178 11.46 -7.66 2.34
CA GLY A 178 12.30 -6.87 3.24
C GLY A 178 13.79 -6.90 2.87
N LEU A 179 14.56 -6.03 3.50
CA LEU A 179 16.01 -5.95 3.35
C LEU A 179 16.68 -6.38 4.65
N HIS A 180 17.70 -7.23 4.56
CA HIS A 180 18.51 -7.61 5.72
C HIS A 180 19.41 -6.46 6.12
N VAL A 181 19.60 -6.29 7.42
CA VAL A 181 20.37 -5.20 7.98
C VAL A 181 21.20 -5.67 9.18
N ASN A 182 22.32 -4.99 9.37
CA ASN A 182 23.04 -4.98 10.64
C ASN A 182 22.26 -4.12 11.64
N LYS A 183 21.71 -4.74 12.70
CA LYS A 183 20.82 -4.06 13.65
C LYS A 183 21.48 -2.91 14.39
N GLU A 184 22.73 -3.08 14.77
CA GLU A 184 23.48 -2.09 15.54
C GLU A 184 23.74 -0.87 14.68
N LYS A 185 24.37 -1.04 13.52
CA LYS A 185 24.62 0.04 12.57
C LYS A 185 23.33 0.77 12.18
N TYR A 186 22.24 0.03 11.96
CA TYR A 186 20.97 0.63 11.61
C TYR A 186 20.38 1.46 12.75
N LYS A 187 20.42 0.93 13.98
CA LYS A 187 19.94 1.65 15.17
C LYS A 187 20.72 2.93 15.38
N ASP A 188 22.04 2.86 15.27
CA ASP A 188 22.93 4.01 15.45
C ASP A 188 22.66 5.08 14.37
N ARG A 189 22.43 4.66 13.12
CA ARG A 189 22.24 5.58 12.01
C ARG A 189 20.86 6.19 11.93
N PHE A 190 19.81 5.42 12.20
CA PHE A 190 18.42 5.84 12.05
C PHE A 190 17.69 6.07 13.36
N GLY A 191 18.31 5.81 14.50
CA GLY A 191 17.69 5.98 15.83
C GLY A 191 16.44 5.11 16.04
N LYS A 192 16.26 4.08 15.24
CA LYS A 192 15.05 3.26 15.22
C LYS A 192 15.37 1.80 15.48
N THR A 193 14.53 1.18 16.28
CA THR A 193 14.54 -0.25 16.47
C THR A 193 13.67 -0.93 15.42
N PHE A 194 14.10 -2.13 15.01
CA PHE A 194 13.28 -2.94 14.11
C PHE A 194 11.99 -3.37 14.75
N SER A 195 10.99 -3.47 13.93
CA SER A 195 9.81 -4.24 14.23
C SER A 195 10.17 -5.72 14.44
N ARG A 196 9.24 -6.46 14.98
CA ARG A 196 9.29 -7.86 15.45
C ARG A 196 9.92 -8.90 14.51
N ALA A 197 10.26 -8.56 13.27
CA ALA A 197 10.67 -9.48 12.20
C ALA A 197 12.19 -9.71 12.08
N GLY A 198 12.92 -9.75 13.17
CA GLY A 198 14.32 -10.16 13.14
C GLY A 198 15.27 -9.11 12.56
N ASN A 199 16.13 -9.49 11.59
CA ASN A 199 17.18 -8.64 11.01
C ASN A 199 16.73 -7.97 9.71
N LYS A 200 15.42 -7.75 9.50
CA LYS A 200 14.90 -7.16 8.27
C LYS A 200 14.26 -5.80 8.54
N CYS A 201 14.51 -4.86 7.66
CA CYS A 201 13.70 -3.66 7.53
C CYS A 201 12.77 -3.78 6.34
N TYR A 202 11.62 -3.11 6.43
CA TYR A 202 10.59 -3.13 5.41
C TYR A 202 10.31 -1.71 4.93
N THR A 203 9.84 -1.60 3.70
CA THR A 203 9.38 -0.35 3.10
C THR A 203 7.99 -0.53 2.51
N GLN A 204 7.30 0.57 2.30
CA GLN A 204 6.08 0.62 1.51
C GLN A 204 6.28 1.57 0.34
N TYR A 205 5.82 1.16 -0.84
CA TYR A 205 5.89 1.97 -2.04
C TYR A 205 4.60 2.75 -2.27
N ASN A 206 4.78 4.05 -2.49
CA ASN A 206 3.72 4.90 -3.02
C ASN A 206 3.95 5.05 -4.52
N TYR A 207 3.09 4.46 -5.33
CA TYR A 207 3.14 4.58 -6.80
C TYR A 207 2.26 5.71 -7.32
N TYR A 208 1.44 6.31 -6.46
CA TYR A 208 0.51 7.38 -6.80
C TYR A 208 1.22 8.74 -6.74
N THR A 209 2.27 8.88 -7.52
CA THR A 209 3.08 10.09 -7.59
C THR A 209 2.84 10.82 -8.92
N THR A 210 2.91 12.14 -8.92
CA THR A 210 2.66 12.97 -10.13
C THR A 210 3.53 12.57 -11.32
N THR A 211 4.77 12.16 -11.05
CA THR A 211 5.74 11.77 -12.10
C THR A 211 5.68 10.29 -12.47
N GLY A 212 4.88 9.48 -11.76
CA GLY A 212 4.87 8.02 -11.90
C GLY A 212 6.10 7.31 -11.32
N ARG A 213 7.09 8.03 -10.76
CA ARG A 213 8.23 7.41 -10.07
C ARG A 213 7.78 6.95 -8.69
N PRO A 214 7.85 5.65 -8.37
CA PRO A 214 7.52 5.19 -7.03
C PRO A 214 8.42 5.85 -6.00
N SER A 215 7.83 6.32 -4.92
CA SER A 215 8.57 6.71 -3.72
C SER A 215 8.35 5.67 -2.65
N ASN A 216 9.32 5.50 -1.77
CA ASN A 216 9.14 4.60 -0.65
C ASN A 216 9.40 5.30 0.68
N ARG A 217 8.59 4.99 1.65
CA ARG A 217 8.78 5.46 3.01
C ARG A 217 8.04 4.54 3.98
N PHE A 218 8.76 4.05 4.96
CA PHE A 218 8.16 3.35 6.08
C PHE A 218 8.95 3.65 7.35
N GLY A 219 8.23 3.87 8.45
CA GLY A 219 8.88 4.24 9.70
C GLY A 219 9.64 5.58 9.64
N GLY A 220 9.38 6.44 8.64
CA GLY A 220 10.03 7.72 8.44
C GLY A 220 11.36 7.67 7.68
N VAL A 221 11.86 6.50 7.29
CA VAL A 221 13.06 6.35 6.47
C VAL A 221 12.67 6.26 4.99
N ASN A 222 13.25 7.11 4.16
CA ASN A 222 13.11 7.05 2.71
C ASN A 222 14.31 6.28 2.12
N TYR A 223 14.13 4.98 1.93
CA TYR A 223 15.20 4.09 1.45
C TYR A 223 15.62 4.40 0.01
N ALA A 224 14.74 4.97 -0.81
CA ALA A 224 15.07 5.36 -2.18
C ALA A 224 15.98 6.61 -2.27
N ALA A 225 16.07 7.38 -1.19
CA ALA A 225 16.86 8.61 -1.10
C ALA A 225 18.01 8.50 -0.08
N LEU A 226 18.52 7.31 0.15
CA LEU A 226 19.68 7.12 1.03
C LEU A 226 20.93 7.74 0.39
N PRO A 227 21.73 8.48 1.17
CA PRO A 227 23.00 8.99 0.71
C PRO A 227 23.94 7.82 0.32
N LYS A 228 24.88 8.09 -0.60
CA LYS A 228 25.89 7.12 -1.04
C LYS A 228 27.11 7.17 -0.10
N ASP A 229 26.86 7.00 1.19
CA ASP A 229 27.87 7.01 2.26
C ASP A 229 27.75 5.75 3.13
N GLU A 230 28.41 5.76 4.26
CA GLU A 230 28.39 4.68 5.29
C GLU A 230 26.98 4.25 5.72
N THR A 231 25.95 5.08 5.46
CA THR A 231 24.56 4.73 5.73
C THR A 231 24.14 3.44 5.01
N ARG A 232 24.71 3.20 3.82
CA ARG A 232 24.41 1.99 3.05
C ARG A 232 25.01 0.72 3.61
N GLU A 233 26.04 0.82 4.43
CA GLU A 233 26.66 -0.32 5.13
C GLU A 233 25.72 -0.96 6.17
N CYS A 234 24.62 -0.29 6.52
CA CYS A 234 23.61 -0.89 7.37
C CYS A 234 22.90 -2.07 6.68
N PHE A 235 22.88 -2.08 5.34
CA PHE A 235 22.22 -3.12 4.55
C PHE A 235 23.23 -4.22 4.24
N VAL A 236 22.84 -5.46 4.52
CA VAL A 236 23.71 -6.62 4.39
C VAL A 236 23.04 -7.72 3.57
N SER A 237 23.85 -8.60 3.00
CA SER A 237 23.32 -9.78 2.33
C SER A 237 22.57 -10.68 3.32
N ARG A 238 21.49 -11.33 2.86
CA ARG A 238 20.81 -12.37 3.63
C ARG A 238 21.68 -13.63 3.85
N TYR A 239 22.73 -13.75 3.07
CA TYR A 239 23.69 -14.85 3.17
C TYR A 239 24.92 -14.51 4.03
N GLY A 240 24.91 -13.36 4.74
CA GLY A 240 26.03 -12.90 5.54
C GLY A 240 27.28 -12.67 4.69
N ASP A 241 28.40 -13.18 5.16
CA ASP A 241 29.71 -13.04 4.51
C ASP A 241 29.86 -13.88 3.22
N ASP A 242 28.98 -14.89 3.04
CA ASP A 242 28.94 -15.73 1.81
C ASP A 242 28.19 -15.07 0.66
N GLY A 243 27.70 -13.84 0.82
CA GLY A 243 26.93 -13.16 -0.18
C GLY A 243 27.17 -11.66 -0.26
N CYS A 244 26.71 -11.04 -1.33
CA CYS A 244 26.79 -9.61 -1.53
C CYS A 244 25.47 -9.01 -1.96
N LEU A 245 25.34 -7.69 -1.85
CA LEU A 245 24.30 -6.89 -2.48
C LEU A 245 24.86 -6.36 -3.79
N ILE A 246 24.09 -6.50 -4.85
CA ILE A 246 24.45 -5.99 -6.19
C ILE A 246 23.54 -4.81 -6.49
N GLU A 247 24.12 -3.64 -6.74
CA GLU A 247 23.42 -2.45 -7.23
C GLU A 247 23.52 -2.40 -8.75
N LEU A 248 22.36 -2.38 -9.42
CA LEU A 248 22.28 -2.19 -10.88
C LEU A 248 21.48 -0.91 -11.12
N ASP A 249 22.11 0.07 -11.77
CA ASP A 249 21.47 1.34 -12.10
C ASP A 249 21.72 1.71 -13.56
N PHE A 250 20.71 2.26 -14.22
CA PHE A 250 20.83 2.74 -15.59
C PHE A 250 21.47 4.14 -15.60
N ASN A 251 22.57 4.29 -16.31
CA ASN A 251 23.19 5.59 -16.46
C ASN A 251 22.31 6.54 -17.28
N SER A 252 21.82 7.61 -16.61
CA SER A 252 21.04 8.68 -17.24
C SER A 252 19.83 8.17 -18.03
N TYR A 253 19.05 7.26 -17.46
CA TYR A 253 17.97 6.52 -18.13
C TYR A 253 16.99 7.42 -18.91
N HIS A 254 16.42 8.46 -18.25
CA HIS A 254 15.42 9.32 -18.89
C HIS A 254 15.98 10.14 -20.07
N PRO A 255 17.12 10.84 -19.94
CA PRO A 255 17.74 11.51 -21.08
C PRO A 255 18.04 10.57 -22.25
N ARG A 256 18.47 9.33 -21.98
CA ARG A 256 18.75 8.35 -23.04
C ARG A 256 17.48 7.87 -23.74
N ILE A 257 16.38 7.67 -23.02
CA ILE A 257 15.08 7.35 -23.64
C ILE A 257 14.62 8.51 -24.53
N ILE A 258 14.67 9.75 -24.03
CA ILE A 258 14.28 10.93 -24.81
C ILE A 258 15.15 11.02 -26.09
N ALA A 259 16.45 10.85 -25.95
CA ALA A 259 17.38 10.84 -27.08
C ALA A 259 17.02 9.79 -28.12
N THR A 260 16.71 8.55 -27.67
CA THR A 260 16.27 7.47 -28.56
C THR A 260 14.97 7.84 -29.30
N LEU A 261 14.01 8.47 -28.62
CA LEU A 261 12.74 8.88 -29.24
C LEU A 261 12.91 9.96 -30.33
N ILE A 262 13.93 10.81 -30.21
CA ILE A 262 14.24 11.86 -31.20
C ILE A 262 15.36 11.47 -32.15
N GLY A 263 15.80 10.22 -32.12
CA GLY A 263 16.88 9.72 -33.02
C GLY A 263 18.29 10.21 -32.67
N TYR A 264 18.53 10.64 -31.42
CA TYR A 264 19.82 11.06 -30.92
C TYR A 264 20.51 9.96 -30.11
N ASP A 265 21.81 9.78 -30.27
CA ASP A 265 22.63 8.83 -29.51
C ASP A 265 23.74 9.53 -28.74
N PHE A 266 23.73 9.41 -27.42
CA PHE A 266 24.83 9.88 -26.58
C PHE A 266 26.03 8.92 -26.55
N GLY A 267 25.94 7.78 -27.17
CA GLY A 267 26.96 6.73 -27.08
C GLY A 267 27.19 6.28 -25.62
N LYS A 268 28.46 6.10 -25.25
CA LYS A 268 28.88 5.72 -23.89
C LYS A 268 29.20 6.92 -22.99
N ASP A 269 29.12 8.14 -23.51
CA ASP A 269 29.51 9.36 -22.80
C ASP A 269 28.61 9.64 -21.63
N ASN A 270 29.14 10.40 -20.68
CA ASN A 270 28.35 10.95 -19.59
C ASN A 270 27.38 11.99 -20.16
N VAL A 271 26.09 11.68 -20.10
CA VAL A 271 25.02 12.53 -20.68
C VAL A 271 25.03 13.94 -20.10
N TYR A 272 25.27 14.08 -18.80
CA TYR A 272 25.25 15.39 -18.14
C TYR A 272 26.47 16.25 -18.54
N GLU A 273 27.65 15.65 -18.66
CA GLU A 273 28.84 16.35 -19.15
C GLU A 273 28.68 16.76 -20.61
N HIS A 274 28.09 15.88 -21.42
CA HIS A 274 27.79 16.18 -22.81
C HIS A 274 26.83 17.37 -22.94
N LEU A 275 25.75 17.37 -22.17
CA LEU A 275 24.79 18.47 -22.15
C LEU A 275 25.39 19.75 -21.58
N ALA A 276 26.21 19.67 -20.52
CA ALA A 276 26.88 20.85 -19.95
C ALA A 276 27.81 21.52 -20.96
N LYS A 277 28.61 20.76 -21.64
CA LYS A 277 29.50 21.27 -22.74
C LYS A 277 28.70 21.95 -23.85
N HIS A 278 27.55 21.38 -24.20
CA HIS A 278 26.70 21.91 -25.27
C HIS A 278 25.97 23.21 -24.89
N TYR A 279 25.45 23.30 -23.66
CA TYR A 279 24.62 24.42 -23.26
C TYR A 279 25.35 25.51 -22.47
N HIS A 280 26.47 25.21 -21.84
CA HIS A 280 27.16 26.15 -20.96
C HIS A 280 28.60 26.51 -21.44
N ASN A 281 29.06 25.92 -22.55
CA ASN A 281 30.44 26.12 -23.06
C ASN A 281 31.53 25.94 -21.99
N THR A 282 31.31 25.02 -21.03
CA THR A 282 32.26 24.72 -19.95
C THR A 282 32.92 23.37 -20.13
#